data_46ea73dc95cf1f64424366a5ce640ac7
#
_entry.id   46ea73dc95cf1f64424366a5ce640ac7
#
_cell.length_a   1.000
_cell.length_b   1.000
_cell.length_c   1.000
_cell.angle_alpha   90.00
_cell.angle_beta   90.00
_cell.angle_gamma   90.00
#
_symmetry.space_group_name_H-M   'P 1'
#
loop_
_entity.id
_entity.type
_entity.pdbx_description
1 polymer ?
#
loop_
_entity_poly.entity_id
_entity_poly.type
_entity_poly.pdbx_seq_one_letter_code
_entity_poly.pdbx_strand_id
1 'polypeptide(L)'
;MSGSRNTRPQLGELERAVMERLWAAPEGEALTVREVHGALAADRDLAYTTVMTVMGRLARKDLVIQERDGRAFRYRARESRASLTAGLMRETLADFAEHDRSTALVAFVEDASAEDLRALRSALAGLDQP
;
A
#
# COMPACT_ATOMS: atom_id res chain seq x y z
N MET A 1 -15.32 -21.24 -0.14
CA MET A 1 -15.02 -20.81 -0.21
C MET A 1 -14.71 -19.77 -0.23
N SER A 2 -14.70 -19.50 -0.08
CA SER A 2 -14.53 -18.60 0.05
C SER A 2 -14.01 -17.60 -0.42
N GLY A 3 -13.71 -17.34 -1.06
CA GLY A 3 -12.95 -16.35 -1.55
C GLY A 3 -13.36 -15.04 -1.38
N SER A 4 -14.37 -14.89 -1.08
CA SER A 4 -14.90 -13.62 -1.10
C SER A 4 -14.34 -12.71 -0.15
N ARG A 5 -13.49 -13.11 0.61
CA ARG A 5 -13.06 -12.29 1.54
C ARG A 5 -12.22 -11.23 1.13
N ASN A 6 -11.99 -11.00 -0.02
CA ASN A 6 -11.13 -9.93 -0.43
C ASN A 6 -11.83 -8.64 -0.51
N THR A 7 -12.44 -8.22 0.57
CA THR A 7 -12.99 -6.89 0.61
C THR A 7 -11.94 -5.88 0.98
N ARG A 8 -10.83 -6.30 1.52
CA ARG A 8 -9.80 -5.35 1.87
C ARG A 8 -8.87 -5.13 0.70
N PRO A 9 -8.23 -3.97 0.63
CA PRO A 9 -7.35 -3.63 -0.47
C PRO A 9 -6.07 -4.44 -0.40
N GLN A 10 -5.98 -5.46 -1.21
CA GLN A 10 -4.76 -6.20 -1.37
C GLN A 10 -4.13 -5.81 -2.69
N LEU A 11 -2.83 -5.75 -2.72
CA LEU A 11 -2.12 -5.35 -3.91
C LEU A 11 -1.62 -6.56 -4.66
N GLY A 12 -1.99 -6.66 -5.93
CA GLY A 12 -1.38 -7.61 -6.82
C GLY A 12 0.03 -7.17 -7.17
N GLU A 13 0.74 -8.00 -7.89
CA GLU A 13 2.14 -7.72 -8.20
C GLU A 13 2.28 -6.45 -9.02
N LEU A 14 1.44 -6.26 -10.01
CA LEU A 14 1.53 -5.06 -10.85
C LEU A 14 1.01 -3.82 -10.13
N GLU A 15 -0.02 -3.98 -9.32
CA GLU A 15 -0.49 -2.86 -8.50
C GLU A 15 0.61 -2.39 -7.56
N ARG A 16 1.35 -3.33 -6.98
CA ARG A 16 2.45 -2.98 -6.10
C ARG A 16 3.55 -2.24 -6.87
N ALA A 17 3.86 -2.70 -8.09
CA ALA A 17 4.88 -2.03 -8.89
C ALA A 17 4.49 -0.60 -9.21
N VAL A 18 3.23 -0.37 -9.52
CA VAL A 18 2.74 0.98 -9.78
C VAL A 18 2.84 1.84 -8.53
N MET A 19 2.39 1.32 -7.39
CA MET A 19 2.47 2.07 -6.14
C MET A 19 3.92 2.41 -5.79
N GLU A 20 4.85 1.47 -6.00
CA GLU A 20 6.26 1.75 -5.70
C GLU A 20 6.77 2.89 -6.57
N ARG A 21 6.32 2.94 -7.83
CA ARG A 21 6.74 4.03 -8.70
C ARG A 21 6.18 5.36 -8.23
N LEU A 22 4.93 5.37 -7.77
CA LEU A 22 4.32 6.60 -7.29
C LEU A 22 5.01 7.07 -6.00
N TRP A 23 5.37 6.15 -5.12
CA TRP A 23 6.07 6.53 -3.89
C TRP A 23 7.49 7.01 -4.18
N ALA A 24 8.09 6.56 -5.28
CA ALA A 24 9.44 6.99 -5.64
C ALA A 24 9.47 8.40 -6.22
N ALA A 25 8.34 8.94 -6.63
CA ALA A 25 8.29 10.30 -7.15
C ALA A 25 8.55 11.28 -6.02
N PRO A 26 9.13 12.44 -6.31
CA PRO A 26 9.31 13.45 -5.27
C PRO A 26 7.99 13.78 -4.60
N GLU A 27 8.05 14.09 -3.34
CA GLU A 27 6.86 14.37 -2.55
C GLU A 27 6.03 15.46 -3.20
N GLY A 28 4.74 15.19 -3.32
CA GLY A 28 3.82 16.14 -3.92
C GLY A 28 3.71 16.05 -5.43
N GLU A 29 4.54 15.22 -6.06
CA GLU A 29 4.44 15.06 -7.51
C GLU A 29 3.47 13.96 -7.87
N ALA A 30 2.67 14.22 -8.90
CA ALA A 30 1.75 13.24 -9.45
C ALA A 30 2.25 12.85 -10.84
N LEU A 31 2.00 11.59 -11.21
CA LEU A 31 2.50 11.04 -12.47
C LEU A 31 1.36 10.67 -13.40
N THR A 32 1.56 10.86 -14.68
CA THR A 32 0.59 10.42 -15.69
C THR A 32 0.75 8.93 -15.92
N VAL A 33 -0.26 8.33 -16.55
CA VAL A 33 -0.16 6.93 -16.95
C VAL A 33 1.04 6.71 -17.86
N ARG A 34 1.29 7.64 -18.76
CA ARG A 34 2.43 7.54 -19.68
C ARG A 34 3.75 7.48 -18.92
N GLU A 35 3.89 8.33 -17.92
CA GLU A 35 5.13 8.35 -17.12
C GLU A 35 5.32 7.06 -16.35
N VAL A 36 4.24 6.56 -15.77
CA VAL A 36 4.31 5.30 -15.01
C VAL A 36 4.63 4.13 -15.95
N HIS A 37 3.94 4.09 -17.09
CA HIS A 37 4.18 3.02 -18.06
C HIS A 37 5.62 3.05 -18.54
N GLY A 38 6.15 4.23 -18.87
CA GLY A 38 7.53 4.35 -19.31
C GLY A 38 8.52 3.82 -18.30
N ALA A 39 8.29 4.10 -17.04
CA ALA A 39 9.18 3.62 -15.98
C ALA A 39 9.10 2.12 -15.80
N LEU A 40 7.90 1.55 -15.86
CA LEU A 40 7.74 0.12 -15.64
C LEU A 40 8.10 -0.70 -16.87
N ALA A 41 7.90 -0.16 -18.06
CA ALA A 41 8.17 -0.87 -19.28
C ALA A 41 9.67 -1.07 -19.53
N ALA A 42 10.50 -0.39 -18.79
CA ALA A 42 11.95 -0.55 -18.92
C ALA A 42 12.39 -1.98 -18.64
N ASP A 43 11.74 -2.66 -17.70
CA ASP A 43 12.09 -4.01 -17.34
C ASP A 43 10.96 -5.00 -17.54
N ARG A 44 9.84 -4.60 -18.13
CA ARG A 44 8.66 -5.47 -18.26
C ARG A 44 8.09 -5.29 -19.63
N ASP A 45 7.60 -6.38 -20.19
CA ASP A 45 6.83 -6.31 -21.44
C ASP A 45 5.40 -5.99 -21.04
N LEU A 46 5.04 -4.72 -21.08
CA LEU A 46 3.83 -4.25 -20.45
C LEU A 46 3.11 -3.27 -21.37
N ALA A 47 1.86 -3.54 -21.65
CA ALA A 47 1.06 -2.66 -22.50
C ALA A 47 0.61 -1.42 -21.74
N TYR A 48 0.52 -0.32 -22.45
CA TYR A 48 0.06 0.94 -21.88
C TYR A 48 -1.35 0.80 -21.29
N THR A 49 -2.24 0.09 -22.02
CA THR A 49 -3.61 -0.07 -21.54
C THR A 49 -3.68 -0.90 -20.26
N THR A 50 -2.74 -1.81 -20.07
CA THR A 50 -2.68 -2.58 -18.84
C THR A 50 -2.37 -1.67 -17.65
N VAL A 51 -1.41 -0.76 -17.83
CA VAL A 51 -1.08 0.19 -16.77
C VAL A 51 -2.26 1.11 -16.50
N MET A 52 -2.93 1.57 -17.56
CA MET A 52 -4.09 2.43 -17.40
C MET A 52 -5.18 1.74 -16.59
N THR A 53 -5.44 0.45 -16.88
CA THR A 53 -6.44 -0.32 -16.16
C THR A 53 -6.06 -0.48 -14.68
N VAL A 54 -4.78 -0.76 -14.43
CA VAL A 54 -4.30 -0.93 -13.06
C VAL A 54 -4.43 0.38 -12.28
N MET A 55 -4.07 1.49 -12.89
CA MET A 55 -4.16 2.78 -12.20
C MET A 55 -5.61 3.16 -11.92
N GLY A 56 -6.51 2.83 -12.84
CA GLY A 56 -7.94 3.03 -12.61
C GLY A 56 -8.45 2.18 -11.45
N ARG A 57 -7.95 0.96 -11.35
CA ARG A 57 -8.33 0.06 -10.25
C ARG A 57 -7.82 0.60 -8.91
N LEU A 58 -6.59 1.13 -8.89
CA LEU A 58 -6.06 1.72 -7.66
C LEU A 58 -6.88 2.93 -7.24
N ALA A 59 -7.34 3.72 -8.19
CA ALA A 59 -8.19 4.86 -7.88
C ALA A 59 -9.52 4.41 -7.29
N ARG A 60 -10.11 3.35 -7.82
CA ARG A 60 -11.36 2.82 -7.29
C ARG A 60 -11.19 2.23 -5.91
N LYS A 61 -10.01 1.71 -5.60
CA LYS A 61 -9.70 1.21 -4.27
C LYS A 61 -9.30 2.33 -3.31
N ASP A 62 -9.26 3.55 -3.79
CA ASP A 62 -8.95 4.73 -2.99
C ASP A 62 -7.50 4.73 -2.49
N LEU A 63 -6.62 4.09 -3.23
CA LEU A 63 -5.20 4.01 -2.88
C LEU A 63 -4.39 5.12 -3.52
N VAL A 64 -4.93 5.74 -4.57
CA VAL A 64 -4.28 6.87 -5.24
C VAL A 64 -5.29 8.00 -5.38
N ILE A 65 -4.77 9.20 -5.50
CA ILE A 65 -5.56 10.39 -5.79
C ILE A 65 -5.36 10.71 -7.26
N GLN A 66 -6.47 10.87 -7.97
CA GLN A 66 -6.46 11.19 -9.38
C GLN A 66 -6.76 12.65 -9.55
N GLU A 67 -5.87 13.37 -10.18
CA GLU A 67 -6.03 14.81 -10.38
C GLU A 67 -6.06 15.11 -11.87
N ARG A 68 -6.95 15.99 -12.27
CA ARG A 68 -7.03 16.36 -13.67
C ARG A 68 -6.00 17.43 -13.96
N ASP A 69 -5.31 17.25 -15.08
CA ASP A 69 -4.31 18.20 -15.54
C ASP A 69 -4.51 18.36 -17.05
N GLY A 70 -5.33 19.33 -17.43
CA GLY A 70 -5.69 19.47 -18.82
C GLY A 70 -6.51 18.30 -19.30
N ARG A 71 -6.04 17.59 -20.31
CA ARG A 71 -6.72 16.43 -20.84
C ARG A 71 -6.24 15.13 -20.21
N ALA A 72 -5.19 15.20 -19.43
CA ALA A 72 -4.63 14.02 -18.81
C ALA A 72 -4.99 13.98 -17.35
N PHE A 73 -4.88 12.80 -16.78
CA PHE A 73 -4.98 12.64 -15.33
C PHE A 73 -3.60 12.36 -14.79
N ARG A 74 -3.33 12.88 -13.60
CA ARG A 74 -2.12 12.59 -12.86
C ARG A 74 -2.50 11.91 -11.58
N TYR A 75 -1.65 11.03 -11.13
CA TYR A 75 -1.93 10.16 -9.99
C TYR A 75 -0.83 10.26 -8.96
N ARG A 76 -1.20 10.28 -7.71
CA ARG A 76 -0.22 10.19 -6.63
C ARG A 76 -0.77 9.29 -5.56
N ALA A 77 0.13 8.69 -4.80
CA ALA A 77 -0.30 7.82 -3.71
C ALA A 77 -1.06 8.64 -2.67
N ARG A 78 -2.14 8.08 -2.16
CA ARG A 78 -2.93 8.77 -1.14
C ARG A 78 -2.18 8.85 0.18
N GLU A 79 -1.45 7.81 0.52
CA GLU A 79 -0.71 7.80 1.77
C GLU A 79 0.66 7.18 1.55
N SER A 80 1.52 7.34 2.53
CA SER A 80 2.87 6.82 2.44
C SER A 80 2.88 5.29 2.44
N ARG A 81 4.00 4.73 2.02
CA ARG A 81 4.18 3.28 2.06
C ARG A 81 3.95 2.74 3.46
N ALA A 82 4.52 3.39 4.47
CA ALA A 82 4.37 2.93 5.84
C ALA A 82 2.92 3.00 6.32
N SER A 83 2.23 4.07 5.95
CA SER A 83 0.84 4.23 6.35
C SER A 83 -0.05 3.17 5.72
N LEU A 84 0.16 2.89 4.43
CA LEU A 84 -0.60 1.84 3.76
C LEU A 84 -0.33 0.48 4.38
N THR A 85 0.93 0.19 4.65
CA THR A 85 1.31 -1.08 5.27
C THR A 85 0.63 -1.25 6.62
N ALA A 86 0.64 -0.20 7.44
CA ALA A 86 0.00 -0.25 8.75
C ALA A 86 -1.50 -0.50 8.62
N GLY A 87 -2.13 0.11 7.63
CA GLY A 87 -3.54 -0.12 7.39
C GLY A 87 -3.86 -1.57 7.03
N LEU A 88 -3.02 -2.17 6.19
CA LEU A 88 -3.20 -3.57 5.82
C LEU A 88 -3.00 -4.49 7.02
N MET A 89 -2.04 -4.18 7.89
CA MET A 89 -1.83 -4.94 9.10
C MET A 89 -3.05 -4.89 10.01
N ARG A 90 -3.62 -3.70 10.17
CA ARG A 90 -4.83 -3.56 11.01
C ARG A 90 -6.00 -4.33 10.43
N GLU A 91 -6.15 -4.32 9.12
CA GLU A 91 -7.25 -5.04 8.50
C GLU A 91 -7.10 -6.54 8.65
N THR A 92 -5.88 -7.04 8.58
CA THR A 92 -5.63 -8.45 8.79
C THR A 92 -6.03 -8.87 10.20
N LEU A 93 -5.67 -8.03 11.19
CA LEU A 93 -6.06 -8.31 12.57
C LEU A 93 -7.57 -8.27 12.75
N ALA A 94 -8.24 -7.37 12.07
CA ALA A 94 -9.67 -7.21 12.20
C ALA A 94 -10.46 -8.40 11.67
N ASP A 95 -9.85 -9.23 10.82
CA ASP A 95 -10.51 -10.41 10.28
C ASP A 95 -10.69 -11.51 11.31
N PHE A 96 -10.11 -11.39 12.49
CA PHE A 96 -10.14 -12.45 13.49
C PHE A 96 -10.89 -12.03 14.74
N ALA A 97 -11.37 -13.02 15.48
CA ALA A 97 -12.07 -12.74 16.72
C ALA A 97 -11.13 -12.05 17.71
N GLU A 98 -11.70 -11.28 18.59
CA GLU A 98 -10.94 -10.42 19.47
C GLU A 98 -9.93 -11.19 20.32
N HIS A 99 -10.32 -12.36 20.81
CA HIS A 99 -9.40 -13.16 21.64
C HIS A 99 -8.25 -13.71 20.80
N ASP A 100 -8.49 -13.96 19.52
CA ASP A 100 -7.42 -14.43 18.63
C ASP A 100 -6.46 -13.30 18.28
N ARG A 101 -6.92 -12.07 18.31
CA ARG A 101 -6.04 -10.94 18.01
C ARG A 101 -4.94 -10.82 19.05
N SER A 102 -5.29 -10.97 20.31
CA SER A 102 -4.30 -10.87 21.37
C SER A 102 -3.23 -11.94 21.22
N THR A 103 -3.66 -13.17 20.94
CA THR A 103 -2.73 -14.27 20.74
C THR A 103 -1.85 -14.05 19.52
N ALA A 104 -2.44 -13.52 18.46
CA ALA A 104 -1.69 -13.25 17.23
C ALA A 104 -0.63 -12.19 17.46
N LEU A 105 -0.95 -11.16 18.23
CA LEU A 105 0.01 -10.10 18.51
C LEU A 105 1.19 -10.63 19.33
N VAL A 106 0.91 -11.49 20.29
CA VAL A 106 1.98 -12.10 21.08
C VAL A 106 2.88 -12.96 20.18
N ALA A 107 2.29 -13.76 19.32
CA ALA A 107 3.07 -14.61 18.42
C ALA A 107 3.90 -13.79 17.48
N PHE A 108 3.35 -12.68 16.99
CA PHE A 108 4.07 -11.79 16.10
C PHE A 108 5.32 -11.24 16.78
N VAL A 109 5.18 -10.80 18.01
CA VAL A 109 6.29 -10.24 18.76
C VAL A 109 7.34 -11.30 19.05
N GLU A 110 6.91 -12.51 19.36
CA GLU A 110 7.83 -13.59 19.69
C GLU A 110 8.75 -13.94 18.52
N ASP A 111 8.24 -13.81 17.30
CA ASP A 111 9.02 -14.12 16.11
C ASP A 111 9.65 -12.92 15.46
N ALA A 112 9.47 -11.75 16.01
CA ALA A 112 9.97 -10.52 15.39
C ALA A 112 11.49 -10.45 15.51
N SER A 113 12.10 -9.79 14.52
CA SER A 113 13.54 -9.56 14.54
C SER A 113 13.92 -8.59 15.68
N ALA A 114 15.19 -8.60 16.05
CA ALA A 114 15.65 -7.65 17.04
C ALA A 114 15.41 -6.21 16.61
N GLU A 115 15.56 -5.96 15.34
CA GLU A 115 15.34 -4.61 14.80
C GLU A 115 13.87 -4.22 14.93
N ASP A 116 12.95 -5.13 14.58
CA ASP A 116 11.53 -4.85 14.71
C ASP A 116 11.13 -4.66 16.17
N LEU A 117 11.71 -5.45 17.07
CA LEU A 117 11.40 -5.31 18.49
C LEU A 117 11.86 -3.94 19.01
N ARG A 118 13.01 -3.47 18.56
CA ARG A 118 13.46 -2.14 18.95
C ARG A 118 12.50 -1.08 18.48
N ALA A 119 12.03 -1.20 17.23
CA ALA A 119 11.09 -0.23 16.69
C ALA A 119 9.77 -0.25 17.47
N LEU A 120 9.30 -1.45 17.80
CA LEU A 120 8.05 -1.58 18.57
C LEU A 120 8.20 -0.98 19.96
N ARG A 121 9.30 -1.27 20.64
CA ARG A 121 9.52 -0.69 21.97
C ARG A 121 9.57 0.82 21.94
N SER A 122 10.26 1.35 20.93
CA SER A 122 10.37 2.80 20.79
C SER A 122 9.01 3.43 20.52
N ALA A 123 8.21 2.80 19.67
CA ALA A 123 6.89 3.31 19.35
C ALA A 123 5.98 3.29 20.57
N LEU A 124 6.01 2.19 21.33
CA LEU A 124 5.18 2.08 22.53
C LEU A 124 5.60 3.11 23.58
N ALA A 125 6.89 3.31 23.74
CA ALA A 125 7.37 4.31 24.69
C ALA A 125 6.92 5.71 24.29
N GLY A 126 6.89 5.99 22.98
CA GLY A 126 6.41 7.28 22.50
C GLY A 126 4.95 7.54 22.81
N LEU A 127 4.13 6.48 22.81
CA LEU A 127 2.72 6.63 23.13
C LEU A 127 2.49 6.94 24.61
N ASP A 128 3.40 6.55 25.45
CA ASP A 128 3.27 6.79 26.88
C ASP A 128 3.75 8.19 27.30
N GLN A 129 4.29 8.94 26.37
CA GLN A 129 4.74 10.29 26.68
C GLN A 129 3.57 11.25 26.66
N PRO A 130 3.45 12.16 27.62
CA PRO A 130 2.36 13.15 27.63
C PRO A 130 2.51 14.19 26.54
#